data_33c86baff0d5ef4fed7db8e819bd1719
#
_entry.id   33c86baff0d5ef4fed7db8e819bd1719
#
_cell.length_a   1.000
_cell.length_b   1.000
_cell.length_c   1.000
_cell.angle_alpha   90.00
_cell.angle_beta   90.00
_cell.angle_gamma   90.00
#
_symmetry.space_group_name_H-M   'P 1'
#
loop_
_entity.id
_entity.type
_entity.pdbx_description
1 polymer ?
#
loop_
_entity_poly.entity_id
_entity_poly.type
_entity_poly.pdbx_seq_one_letter_code
_entity_poly.pdbx_strand_id
1 'polypeptide(L)'
;MSAMKKNVMTVSGIRPDFIRMSSIFKKLDDADWCNHILVHTGQHYDDLLSGVFFKELEIRKPDYVLDTGKQTGGTHYHQLGYLSVAIMELIEKQDLKPDIIIFLGDSNTVCAALPLRKEGYIIGHIEAGMRSFDKRMLEEINRTTCDHCSHIHFVYHDEYKKYLEKESIRDNVHVVGNTIVEVCEPFVPRSDVQKRKDMILLDVHRPENFKFAGRMKTILSYANACVNKYGLPVKMLDFGRTTKLIKEYGIDLGKVELVSLMAYKEYLDAVYHCRFIISDSGTAQEEPAMFGTPVVVPRDFTERPQSVAANCSFMLNVNDVFDPEETFEKSWNWVDNVDNGTTTMDVSWLGDGNTGDLVLENLHSFLMK
;
A
#
# COMPACT_ATOMS: atom_id res chain seq x y z
N MET A 1 -31.93 12.17 24.97
CA MET A 1 -31.03 13.09 24.26
C MET A 1 -30.22 12.26 23.31
N SER A 2 -30.26 12.53 21.99
CA SER A 2 -29.35 11.86 21.04
C SER A 2 -27.94 12.25 21.44
N ALA A 3 -27.07 11.26 21.66
CA ALA A 3 -25.65 11.54 21.90
C ALA A 3 -25.11 12.36 20.72
N MET A 4 -24.33 13.40 21.01
CA MET A 4 -23.75 14.24 19.96
C MET A 4 -22.75 13.40 19.16
N LYS A 5 -22.94 13.34 17.85
CA LYS A 5 -22.05 12.58 16.96
C LYS A 5 -20.63 13.14 17.01
N LYS A 6 -19.65 12.26 16.89
CA LYS A 6 -18.22 12.62 16.79
C LYS A 6 -17.83 12.92 15.34
N ASN A 7 -17.07 13.96 15.12
CA ASN A 7 -16.55 14.31 13.81
C ASN A 7 -15.25 13.57 13.55
N VAL A 8 -15.29 12.57 12.70
CA VAL A 8 -14.11 11.76 12.28
C VAL A 8 -13.67 12.24 10.90
N MET A 9 -12.52 12.87 10.82
CA MET A 9 -11.94 13.33 9.56
C MET A 9 -10.91 12.32 9.08
N THR A 10 -11.07 11.78 7.87
CA THR A 10 -10.07 10.93 7.22
C THR A 10 -9.39 11.69 6.09
N VAL A 11 -8.07 11.59 6.01
CA VAL A 11 -7.26 12.28 5.00
C VAL A 11 -6.48 11.26 4.19
N SER A 12 -6.77 11.20 2.88
CA SER A 12 -6.14 10.26 1.95
C SER A 12 -5.59 11.00 0.72
N GLY A 13 -4.45 10.55 0.21
CA GLY A 13 -3.74 11.31 -0.83
C GLY A 13 -3.52 10.59 -2.14
N ILE A 14 -3.32 9.32 -2.12
CA ILE A 14 -2.95 8.50 -3.28
C ILE A 14 -3.91 7.33 -3.47
N ARG A 15 -3.95 6.76 -4.67
CA ARG A 15 -4.82 5.63 -5.00
C ARG A 15 -4.71 4.46 -4.00
N PRO A 16 -3.53 3.98 -3.60
CA PRO A 16 -3.42 2.91 -2.61
C PRO A 16 -4.08 3.22 -1.26
N ASP A 17 -4.05 4.49 -0.81
CA ASP A 17 -4.70 4.90 0.43
C ASP A 17 -6.22 4.69 0.34
N PHE A 18 -6.84 5.12 -0.78
CA PHE A 18 -8.28 4.94 -1.01
C PHE A 18 -8.68 3.48 -1.11
N ILE A 19 -7.86 2.63 -1.77
CA ILE A 19 -8.09 1.19 -1.85
C ILE A 19 -8.14 0.61 -0.44
N ARG A 20 -7.08 0.81 0.34
CA ARG A 20 -6.94 0.24 1.69
C ARG A 20 -7.93 0.79 2.71
N MET A 21 -8.37 2.04 2.53
CA MET A 21 -9.36 2.67 3.41
C MET A 21 -10.80 2.41 3.00
N SER A 22 -11.08 1.81 1.85
CA SER A 22 -12.42 1.74 1.27
C SER A 22 -13.45 1.10 2.19
N SER A 23 -13.12 0.01 2.89
CA SER A 23 -14.02 -0.64 3.84
C SER A 23 -14.25 0.24 5.07
N ILE A 24 -13.21 0.90 5.57
CA ILE A 24 -13.29 1.80 6.72
C ILE A 24 -14.15 3.03 6.40
N PHE A 25 -14.01 3.61 5.20
CA PHE A 25 -14.86 4.74 4.77
C PHE A 25 -16.33 4.36 4.79
N LYS A 26 -16.71 3.22 4.21
CA LYS A 26 -18.08 2.73 4.21
C LYS A 26 -18.62 2.56 5.63
N LYS A 27 -17.85 1.90 6.49
CA LYS A 27 -18.24 1.66 7.88
C LYS A 27 -18.37 2.95 8.70
N LEU A 28 -17.51 3.95 8.46
CA LEU A 28 -17.63 5.27 9.08
C LEU A 28 -18.85 6.03 8.57
N ASP A 29 -19.16 5.94 7.28
CA ASP A 29 -20.36 6.56 6.68
C ASP A 29 -21.65 5.96 7.26
N ASP A 30 -21.67 4.66 7.54
CA ASP A 30 -22.81 3.93 8.09
C ASP A 30 -22.93 4.03 9.61
N ALA A 31 -21.90 4.52 10.32
CA ALA A 31 -21.89 4.55 11.76
C ALA A 31 -22.76 5.69 12.35
N ASP A 32 -23.75 5.32 13.18
CA ASP A 32 -24.68 6.26 13.79
C ASP A 32 -24.04 7.28 14.75
N TRP A 33 -22.88 6.93 15.31
CA TRP A 33 -22.19 7.71 16.34
C TRP A 33 -21.23 8.77 15.78
N CYS A 34 -20.91 8.75 14.47
CA CYS A 34 -19.98 9.72 13.89
C CYS A 34 -20.58 10.50 12.70
N ASN A 35 -19.97 11.63 12.44
CA ASN A 35 -20.03 12.34 11.17
C ASN A 35 -18.68 12.13 10.49
N HIS A 36 -18.66 11.40 9.38
CA HIS A 36 -17.44 11.14 8.63
C HIS A 36 -17.18 12.27 7.64
N ILE A 37 -15.98 12.86 7.71
CA ILE A 37 -15.49 13.92 6.81
C ILE A 37 -14.35 13.30 5.99
N LEU A 38 -14.59 13.03 4.71
CA LEU A 38 -13.60 12.44 3.81
C LEU A 38 -12.89 13.53 3.01
N VAL A 39 -11.57 13.65 3.21
CA VAL A 39 -10.72 14.64 2.54
C VAL A 39 -9.72 13.94 1.61
N HIS A 40 -9.69 14.37 0.35
CA HIS A 40 -8.68 13.97 -0.63
C HIS A 40 -7.65 15.09 -0.79
N THR A 41 -6.36 14.77 -0.59
CA THR A 41 -5.31 15.79 -0.68
C THR A 41 -5.01 16.27 -2.10
N GLY A 42 -5.40 15.52 -3.12
CA GLY A 42 -5.09 15.83 -4.52
C GLY A 42 -3.62 15.65 -4.88
N GLN A 43 -2.87 14.86 -4.12
CA GLN A 43 -1.44 14.62 -4.36
C GLN A 43 -1.18 14.01 -5.74
N HIS A 44 -2.07 13.15 -6.22
CA HIS A 44 -2.08 12.59 -7.56
C HIS A 44 -3.39 13.00 -8.25
N TYR A 45 -3.28 13.89 -9.22
CA TYR A 45 -4.43 14.45 -9.95
C TYR A 45 -4.66 13.76 -11.31
N ASP A 46 -4.23 12.55 -11.46
CA ASP A 46 -4.45 11.79 -12.69
C ASP A 46 -5.89 11.24 -12.75
N ASP A 47 -6.36 10.98 -13.97
CA ASP A 47 -7.69 10.43 -14.31
C ASP A 47 -8.07 9.12 -13.59
N LEU A 48 -7.13 8.56 -12.82
CA LEU A 48 -7.31 7.38 -11.96
C LEU A 48 -8.22 7.61 -10.75
N LEU A 49 -8.52 8.86 -10.39
CA LEU A 49 -9.61 9.24 -9.49
C LEU A 49 -10.87 9.62 -10.30
N SER A 50 -11.01 9.08 -11.50
CA SER A 50 -12.22 9.16 -12.26
C SER A 50 -13.39 8.51 -11.48
N GLY A 51 -14.62 8.88 -11.82
CA GLY A 51 -15.81 8.30 -11.20
C GLY A 51 -15.89 6.76 -11.29
N VAL A 52 -15.06 6.12 -12.11
CA VAL A 52 -14.92 4.66 -12.24
C VAL A 52 -14.27 4.07 -10.98
N PHE A 53 -13.16 4.65 -10.50
CA PHE A 53 -12.44 4.17 -9.32
C PHE A 53 -13.31 4.16 -8.05
N PHE A 54 -14.03 5.27 -7.79
CA PHE A 54 -14.96 5.33 -6.65
C PHE A 54 -16.11 4.32 -6.79
N LYS A 55 -16.56 4.05 -8.02
CA LYS A 55 -17.59 3.02 -8.31
C LYS A 55 -17.07 1.61 -8.11
N GLU A 56 -15.82 1.31 -8.56
CA GLU A 56 -15.22 -0.01 -8.38
C GLU A 56 -15.06 -0.37 -6.91
N LEU A 57 -14.70 0.59 -6.08
CA LEU A 57 -14.55 0.44 -4.64
C LEU A 57 -15.86 0.65 -3.86
N GLU A 58 -16.94 1.07 -4.55
CA GLU A 58 -18.24 1.39 -3.95
C GLU A 58 -18.14 2.40 -2.80
N ILE A 59 -17.28 3.40 -2.93
CA ILE A 59 -17.11 4.48 -1.95
C ILE A 59 -17.67 5.79 -2.50
N ARG A 60 -18.16 6.64 -1.60
CA ARG A 60 -18.63 7.98 -1.98
C ARG A 60 -17.48 8.90 -2.39
N LYS A 61 -17.83 9.97 -3.08
CA LYS A 61 -16.84 11.02 -3.38
C LYS A 61 -16.40 11.71 -2.08
N PRO A 62 -15.13 12.19 -2.03
CA PRO A 62 -14.66 13.02 -0.93
C PRO A 62 -15.53 14.27 -0.76
N ASP A 63 -15.71 14.70 0.51
CA ASP A 63 -16.39 15.97 0.83
C ASP A 63 -15.56 17.15 0.35
N TYR A 64 -14.24 17.02 0.46
CA TYR A 64 -13.29 18.05 0.07
C TYR A 64 -12.12 17.45 -0.72
N VAL A 65 -11.69 18.20 -1.75
CA VAL A 65 -10.51 17.86 -2.55
C VAL A 65 -9.54 19.04 -2.49
N LEU A 66 -8.31 18.79 -2.04
CA LEU A 66 -7.24 19.77 -2.00
C LEU A 66 -6.40 19.64 -3.28
N ASP A 67 -5.97 20.74 -3.88
CA ASP A 67 -5.18 20.73 -5.11
C ASP A 67 -3.66 20.67 -4.85
N THR A 68 -3.21 19.83 -3.91
CA THR A 68 -1.79 19.82 -3.50
C THR A 68 -0.84 19.38 -4.61
N GLY A 69 -1.26 18.48 -5.49
CA GLY A 69 -0.45 17.99 -6.60
C GLY A 69 -0.15 19.00 -7.68
N LYS A 70 -1.12 19.89 -7.97
CA LYS A 70 -0.98 20.91 -9.04
C LYS A 70 -0.06 22.07 -8.65
N GLN A 71 0.05 22.38 -7.35
CA GLN A 71 0.70 23.60 -6.87
C GLN A 71 2.18 23.43 -6.50
N THR A 72 2.71 22.20 -6.50
CA THR A 72 3.94 21.91 -5.77
C THR A 72 5.18 21.63 -6.64
N GLY A 73 5.11 21.69 -7.95
CA GLY A 73 6.26 21.53 -8.83
C GLY A 73 7.09 20.25 -8.62
N GLY A 74 6.55 19.26 -7.89
CA GLY A 74 7.13 17.93 -7.73
C GLY A 74 8.24 17.82 -6.66
N THR A 75 8.53 18.84 -5.85
CA THR A 75 9.50 18.74 -4.76
C THR A 75 8.84 18.39 -3.43
N HIS A 76 9.48 17.50 -2.65
CA HIS A 76 8.93 17.04 -1.37
C HIS A 76 8.62 18.19 -0.39
N TYR A 77 9.53 19.15 -0.24
CA TYR A 77 9.33 20.24 0.72
C TYR A 77 8.14 21.13 0.37
N HIS A 78 7.92 21.41 -0.92
CA HIS A 78 6.73 22.14 -1.35
C HIS A 78 5.45 21.33 -1.13
N GLN A 79 5.48 20.02 -1.44
CA GLN A 79 4.33 19.15 -1.22
C GLN A 79 3.94 19.08 0.24
N LEU A 80 4.90 18.84 1.13
CA LEU A 80 4.64 18.69 2.56
C LEU A 80 4.21 20.02 3.21
N GLY A 81 4.89 21.12 2.86
CA GLY A 81 4.54 22.45 3.36
C GLY A 81 3.14 22.88 2.91
N TYR A 82 2.84 22.78 1.63
CA TYR A 82 1.55 23.15 1.09
C TYR A 82 0.40 22.27 1.61
N LEU A 83 0.63 20.94 1.71
CA LEU A 83 -0.35 20.01 2.26
C LEU A 83 -0.79 20.43 3.67
N SER A 84 0.19 20.72 4.54
CA SER A 84 -0.09 21.13 5.91
C SER A 84 -0.94 22.42 5.98
N VAL A 85 -0.56 23.42 5.18
CA VAL A 85 -1.32 24.69 5.07
C VAL A 85 -2.72 24.44 4.52
N ALA A 86 -2.83 23.64 3.44
CA ALA A 86 -4.12 23.40 2.79
C ALA A 86 -5.13 22.68 3.69
N ILE A 87 -4.68 21.74 4.53
CA ILE A 87 -5.56 21.07 5.50
C ILE A 87 -6.00 22.05 6.59
N MET A 88 -5.07 22.86 7.14
CA MET A 88 -5.41 23.86 8.15
C MET A 88 -6.40 24.89 7.60
N GLU A 89 -6.13 25.43 6.42
CA GLU A 89 -7.04 26.37 5.75
C GLU A 89 -8.43 25.77 5.49
N LEU A 90 -8.48 24.49 5.11
CA LEU A 90 -9.76 23.79 4.93
C LEU A 90 -10.55 23.77 6.25
N ILE A 91 -9.89 23.35 7.34
CA ILE A 91 -10.52 23.26 8.66
C ILE A 91 -11.06 24.62 9.10
N GLU A 92 -10.26 25.68 8.95
CA GLU A 92 -10.64 27.04 9.33
C GLU A 92 -11.76 27.62 8.44
N LYS A 93 -11.61 27.55 7.12
CA LYS A 93 -12.57 28.12 6.16
C LYS A 93 -13.94 27.46 6.20
N GLN A 94 -13.99 26.18 6.53
CA GLN A 94 -15.24 25.42 6.61
C GLN A 94 -15.77 25.26 8.04
N ASP A 95 -15.11 25.91 9.03
CA ASP A 95 -15.41 25.76 10.48
C ASP A 95 -15.53 24.30 10.92
N LEU A 96 -14.66 23.42 10.37
CA LEU A 96 -14.64 22.02 10.70
C LEU A 96 -14.09 21.84 12.12
N LYS A 97 -14.72 20.95 12.89
CA LYS A 97 -14.32 20.62 14.26
C LYS A 97 -14.09 19.14 14.41
N PRO A 98 -13.01 18.59 13.82
CA PRO A 98 -12.73 17.16 13.93
C PRO A 98 -12.38 16.80 15.37
N ASP A 99 -13.10 15.81 15.93
CA ASP A 99 -12.72 15.17 17.20
C ASP A 99 -11.46 14.33 17.02
N ILE A 100 -11.22 13.82 15.81
CA ILE A 100 -10.00 13.11 15.42
C ILE A 100 -9.74 13.24 13.92
N ILE A 101 -8.45 13.26 13.55
CA ILE A 101 -7.99 13.20 12.15
C ILE A 101 -7.23 11.90 11.96
N ILE A 102 -7.64 11.08 10.99
CA ILE A 102 -7.10 9.76 10.74
C ILE A 102 -6.30 9.75 9.42
N PHE A 103 -5.12 9.21 9.50
CA PHE A 103 -4.24 8.94 8.37
C PHE A 103 -4.04 7.43 8.18
N LEU A 104 -3.66 7.02 6.96
CA LEU A 104 -3.27 5.66 6.67
C LEU A 104 -1.90 5.63 5.98
N GLY A 105 -1.09 4.64 6.37
CA GLY A 105 0.13 4.25 5.68
C GLY A 105 1.27 5.25 5.81
N ASP A 106 1.94 5.52 4.71
CA ASP A 106 3.24 6.18 4.72
C ASP A 106 3.46 7.16 3.55
N SER A 107 2.41 7.47 2.80
CA SER A 107 2.50 8.49 1.75
C SER A 107 2.83 9.88 2.33
N ASN A 108 3.19 10.83 1.48
CA ASN A 108 3.45 12.20 1.95
C ASN A 108 2.26 12.82 2.72
N THR A 109 1.07 12.27 2.54
CA THR A 109 -0.14 12.70 3.24
C THR A 109 0.00 12.66 4.75
N VAL A 110 0.63 11.61 5.29
CA VAL A 110 0.76 11.42 6.74
C VAL A 110 1.72 12.42 7.41
N CYS A 111 2.54 13.12 6.63
CA CYS A 111 3.44 14.16 7.17
C CYS A 111 2.69 15.37 7.73
N ALA A 112 1.41 15.56 7.34
CA ALA A 112 0.56 16.57 7.93
C ALA A 112 0.20 16.28 9.40
N ALA A 113 0.42 15.07 9.88
CA ALA A 113 0.19 14.71 11.28
C ALA A 113 0.99 15.60 12.25
N LEU A 114 2.25 15.92 11.92
CA LEU A 114 3.11 16.71 12.81
C LEU A 114 2.58 18.14 13.04
N PRO A 115 2.33 18.98 12.04
CA PRO A 115 1.79 20.33 12.28
C PRO A 115 0.40 20.28 12.91
N LEU A 116 -0.50 19.39 12.47
CA LEU A 116 -1.84 19.24 13.06
C LEU A 116 -1.76 18.86 14.56
N ARG A 117 -0.85 17.96 14.91
CA ARG A 117 -0.60 17.59 16.31
C ARG A 117 -0.14 18.79 17.15
N LYS A 118 0.67 19.67 16.59
CA LYS A 118 1.16 20.88 17.27
C LYS A 118 0.06 21.91 17.47
N GLU A 119 -0.93 21.96 16.59
CA GLU A 119 -2.14 22.79 16.73
C GLU A 119 -3.19 22.16 17.67
N GLY A 120 -2.88 21.02 18.28
CA GLY A 120 -3.71 20.38 19.30
C GLY A 120 -4.74 19.39 18.78
N TYR A 121 -4.73 19.04 17.49
CA TYR A 121 -5.63 18.02 16.93
C TYR A 121 -5.24 16.63 17.43
N ILE A 122 -6.25 15.79 17.63
CA ILE A 122 -6.09 14.38 17.92
C ILE A 122 -5.84 13.63 16.61
N ILE A 123 -4.81 12.81 16.58
CA ILE A 123 -4.38 12.06 15.37
C ILE A 123 -4.51 10.57 15.60
N GLY A 124 -5.04 9.85 14.62
CA GLY A 124 -5.05 8.41 14.53
C GLY A 124 -4.26 7.92 13.31
N HIS A 125 -3.56 6.81 13.44
CA HIS A 125 -2.77 6.21 12.37
C HIS A 125 -3.16 4.76 12.14
N ILE A 126 -3.61 4.46 10.91
CA ILE A 126 -3.89 3.10 10.43
C ILE A 126 -2.67 2.63 9.62
N GLU A 127 -2.32 1.36 9.70
CA GLU A 127 -1.06 0.80 9.20
C GLU A 127 0.15 1.31 10.01
N ALA A 128 -0.07 1.59 11.29
CA ALA A 128 0.96 2.06 12.21
C ALA A 128 1.99 0.95 12.52
N GLY A 129 3.19 1.36 12.89
CA GLY A 129 4.24 0.46 13.40
C GLY A 129 4.97 -0.36 12.36
N MET A 130 4.63 -0.29 11.07
CA MET A 130 5.42 -0.95 10.02
C MET A 130 6.83 -0.34 9.96
N ARG A 131 7.85 -1.19 9.78
CA ARG A 131 9.24 -0.77 9.67
C ARG A 131 9.98 -1.62 8.64
N SER A 132 10.67 -0.95 7.72
CA SER A 132 11.66 -1.58 6.84
C SER A 132 13.05 -1.59 7.47
N PHE A 133 13.28 -0.72 8.45
CA PHE A 133 14.58 -0.43 9.04
C PHE A 133 15.63 0.06 8.03
N ASP A 134 15.22 0.44 6.84
CA ASP A 134 16.09 0.95 5.79
C ASP A 134 15.81 2.43 5.50
N LYS A 135 16.75 3.28 5.87
CA LYS A 135 16.65 4.74 5.71
C LYS A 135 16.69 5.23 4.25
N ARG A 136 16.99 4.35 3.29
CA ARG A 136 16.90 4.67 1.86
C ARG A 136 15.43 4.80 1.43
N MET A 137 14.51 4.17 2.16
CA MET A 137 13.08 4.29 1.97
C MET A 137 12.58 5.59 2.60
N LEU A 138 12.12 6.53 1.77
CA LEU A 138 11.63 7.84 2.24
C LEU A 138 10.37 7.71 3.09
N GLU A 139 9.54 6.75 2.78
CA GLU A 139 8.31 6.43 3.52
C GLU A 139 8.58 5.98 4.96
N GLU A 140 9.79 5.49 5.26
CA GLU A 140 10.18 5.14 6.64
C GLU A 140 10.18 6.36 7.56
N ILE A 141 10.56 7.52 7.03
CA ILE A 141 10.52 8.80 7.76
C ILE A 141 9.08 9.22 8.01
N ASN A 142 8.23 9.09 6.98
CA ASN A 142 6.84 9.50 7.03
C ASN A 142 6.07 8.71 8.09
N ARG A 143 6.15 7.36 8.04
CA ARG A 143 5.42 6.48 8.97
C ARG A 143 5.90 6.65 10.42
N THR A 144 7.21 6.73 10.64
CA THR A 144 7.77 6.93 11.98
C THR A 144 7.31 8.26 12.56
N THR A 145 7.33 9.35 11.77
CA THR A 145 6.84 10.66 12.21
C THR A 145 5.35 10.62 12.54
N CYS A 146 4.54 9.99 11.69
CA CYS A 146 3.10 9.87 11.93
C CYS A 146 2.81 9.08 13.21
N ASP A 147 3.49 7.94 13.42
CA ASP A 147 3.36 7.13 14.63
C ASP A 147 3.61 7.97 15.89
N HIS A 148 4.71 8.72 15.92
CA HIS A 148 5.05 9.57 17.07
C HIS A 148 4.12 10.80 17.25
N CYS A 149 3.38 11.18 16.23
CA CYS A 149 2.38 12.25 16.33
C CYS A 149 0.98 11.72 16.72
N SER A 150 0.76 10.43 16.65
CA SER A 150 -0.56 9.83 16.81
C SER A 150 -0.92 9.55 18.27
N HIS A 151 -2.22 9.57 18.59
CA HIS A 151 -2.79 9.29 19.91
C HIS A 151 -3.40 7.89 19.98
N ILE A 152 -3.75 7.33 18.81
CA ILE A 152 -4.27 5.97 18.66
C ILE A 152 -3.65 5.35 17.40
N HIS A 153 -3.27 4.09 17.51
CA HIS A 153 -2.53 3.35 16.50
C HIS A 153 -3.24 2.04 16.19
N PHE A 154 -3.51 1.81 14.91
CA PHE A 154 -4.08 0.57 14.41
C PHE A 154 -3.01 -0.17 13.63
N VAL A 155 -2.48 -1.23 14.21
CA VAL A 155 -1.40 -2.03 13.64
C VAL A 155 -1.96 -3.31 13.00
N TYR A 156 -1.38 -3.72 11.90
CA TYR A 156 -1.85 -4.89 11.17
C TYR A 156 -1.42 -6.23 11.80
N HIS A 157 -0.34 -6.22 12.57
CA HIS A 157 0.24 -7.44 13.13
C HIS A 157 0.89 -7.16 14.51
N ASP A 158 0.94 -8.19 15.38
CA ASP A 158 1.58 -8.10 16.70
C ASP A 158 3.04 -7.66 16.65
N GLU A 159 3.75 -7.99 15.58
CA GLU A 159 5.15 -7.58 15.42
C GLU A 159 5.27 -6.06 15.28
N TYR A 160 4.34 -5.41 14.58
CA TYR A 160 4.31 -3.95 14.46
C TYR A 160 4.01 -3.27 15.80
N LYS A 161 3.14 -3.86 16.62
CA LYS A 161 2.94 -3.41 17.99
C LYS A 161 4.24 -3.46 18.81
N LYS A 162 5.01 -4.55 18.67
CA LYS A 162 6.33 -4.68 19.35
C LYS A 162 7.35 -3.64 18.85
N TYR A 163 7.27 -3.21 17.57
CA TYR A 163 8.13 -2.13 17.08
C TYR A 163 7.77 -0.80 17.72
N LEU A 164 6.49 -0.46 17.81
CA LEU A 164 6.02 0.73 18.52
C LEU A 164 6.40 0.72 20.01
N GLU A 165 6.28 -0.43 20.68
CA GLU A 165 6.68 -0.58 22.07
C GLU A 165 8.18 -0.29 22.28
N LYS A 166 9.04 -0.73 21.37
CA LYS A 166 10.49 -0.42 21.38
C LYS A 166 10.76 1.07 21.18
N GLU A 167 9.89 1.77 20.47
CA GLU A 167 9.93 3.22 20.28
C GLU A 167 9.22 3.99 21.39
N SER A 168 8.83 3.32 22.48
CA SER A 168 8.12 3.87 23.65
C SER A 168 6.68 4.29 23.38
N ILE A 169 6.05 3.83 22.29
CA ILE A 169 4.65 4.01 21.99
C ILE A 169 3.91 2.76 22.49
N ARG A 170 3.19 2.89 23.60
CA ARG A 170 2.55 1.74 24.29
C ARG A 170 1.05 1.87 24.47
N ASP A 171 0.55 3.10 24.53
CA ASP A 171 -0.85 3.38 24.81
C ASP A 171 -1.67 3.44 23.51
N ASN A 172 -2.92 2.97 23.57
CA ASN A 172 -3.87 2.97 22.47
C ASN A 172 -3.29 2.35 21.16
N VAL A 173 -2.58 1.22 21.32
CA VAL A 173 -2.06 0.43 20.19
C VAL A 173 -2.90 -0.83 20.04
N HIS A 174 -3.67 -0.91 18.94
CA HIS A 174 -4.64 -1.97 18.68
C HIS A 174 -4.21 -2.80 17.48
N VAL A 175 -4.11 -4.13 17.65
CA VAL A 175 -3.88 -5.07 16.55
C VAL A 175 -5.23 -5.33 15.89
N VAL A 176 -5.37 -4.99 14.60
CA VAL A 176 -6.64 -5.01 13.89
C VAL A 176 -6.65 -5.89 12.64
N GLY A 177 -5.50 -6.43 12.22
CA GLY A 177 -5.36 -7.11 10.93
C GLY A 177 -5.20 -6.12 9.78
N ASN A 178 -4.98 -6.64 8.57
CA ASN A 178 -4.73 -5.84 7.38
C ASN A 178 -6.04 -5.50 6.67
N THR A 179 -6.25 -4.22 6.38
CA THR A 179 -7.43 -3.73 5.66
C THR A 179 -7.59 -4.37 4.28
N ILE A 180 -6.50 -4.86 3.68
CA ILE A 180 -6.52 -5.43 2.34
C ILE A 180 -7.38 -6.70 2.25
N VAL A 181 -7.59 -7.42 3.34
CA VAL A 181 -8.42 -8.63 3.36
C VAL A 181 -9.85 -8.27 2.97
N GLU A 182 -10.46 -7.30 3.66
CA GLU A 182 -11.82 -6.84 3.35
C GLU A 182 -11.93 -6.24 1.94
N VAL A 183 -10.86 -5.63 1.45
CA VAL A 183 -10.83 -5.02 0.11
C VAL A 183 -10.77 -6.06 -0.99
N CYS A 184 -9.95 -7.10 -0.81
CA CYS A 184 -9.76 -8.15 -1.82
C CYS A 184 -10.86 -9.22 -1.81
N GLU A 185 -11.47 -9.48 -0.65
CA GLU A 185 -12.46 -10.55 -0.48
C GLU A 185 -13.58 -10.54 -1.56
N PRO A 186 -14.19 -9.40 -1.94
CA PRO A 186 -15.22 -9.38 -2.99
C PRO A 186 -14.71 -9.76 -4.38
N PHE A 187 -13.40 -9.72 -4.59
CA PHE A 187 -12.75 -10.03 -5.87
C PHE A 187 -12.11 -11.41 -5.92
N VAL A 188 -12.09 -12.14 -4.79
CA VAL A 188 -11.59 -13.52 -4.77
C VAL A 188 -12.53 -14.40 -5.62
N PRO A 189 -12.03 -15.01 -6.71
CA PRO A 189 -12.85 -15.83 -7.56
C PRO A 189 -13.45 -17.02 -6.82
N ARG A 190 -14.60 -17.49 -7.28
CA ARG A 190 -15.20 -18.70 -6.74
C ARG A 190 -14.26 -19.89 -6.90
N SER A 191 -14.40 -20.89 -6.05
CA SER A 191 -13.52 -22.09 -6.01
C SER A 191 -13.55 -22.94 -7.30
N ASP A 192 -14.56 -22.76 -8.16
CA ASP A 192 -14.69 -23.43 -9.45
C ASP A 192 -13.92 -22.74 -10.59
N VAL A 193 -13.45 -21.52 -10.38
CA VAL A 193 -12.65 -20.79 -11.37
C VAL A 193 -11.19 -21.25 -11.27
N GLN A 194 -10.70 -21.93 -12.31
CA GLN A 194 -9.32 -22.38 -12.36
C GLN A 194 -8.36 -21.23 -12.73
N LYS A 195 -7.22 -21.17 -12.04
CA LYS A 195 -6.12 -20.30 -12.41
C LYS A 195 -5.53 -20.72 -13.75
N ARG A 196 -5.36 -19.77 -14.67
CA ARG A 196 -4.72 -20.07 -15.98
C ARG A 196 -3.22 -20.27 -15.87
N LYS A 197 -2.55 -19.50 -15.00
CA LYS A 197 -1.08 -19.44 -14.85
C LYS A 197 -0.38 -19.20 -16.21
N ASP A 198 -0.97 -18.36 -17.04
CA ASP A 198 -0.62 -18.17 -18.46
C ASP A 198 0.33 -16.99 -18.70
N MET A 199 0.70 -16.27 -17.66
CA MET A 199 1.63 -15.15 -17.73
C MET A 199 2.35 -14.92 -16.40
N ILE A 200 3.37 -14.06 -16.42
CA ILE A 200 4.06 -13.51 -15.26
C ILE A 200 3.84 -12.00 -15.31
N LEU A 201 3.45 -11.38 -14.20
CA LEU A 201 3.35 -9.91 -14.10
C LEU A 201 4.67 -9.32 -13.62
N LEU A 202 5.04 -8.17 -14.18
CA LEU A 202 6.17 -7.36 -13.75
C LEU A 202 5.70 -5.95 -13.40
N ASP A 203 5.81 -5.61 -12.12
CA ASP A 203 5.39 -4.33 -11.55
C ASP A 203 6.58 -3.70 -10.82
N VAL A 204 7.26 -2.74 -11.46
CA VAL A 204 8.42 -2.04 -10.90
C VAL A 204 8.22 -0.54 -11.01
N HIS A 205 8.06 0.12 -9.87
CA HIS A 205 7.79 1.56 -9.80
C HIS A 205 8.45 2.27 -8.62
N ARG A 206 9.28 1.57 -7.82
CA ARG A 206 9.96 2.16 -6.68
C ARG A 206 11.25 2.88 -7.08
N PRO A 207 11.48 4.12 -6.56
CA PRO A 207 12.67 4.91 -6.88
C PRO A 207 13.99 4.20 -6.59
N GLU A 208 14.04 3.37 -5.54
CA GLU A 208 15.21 2.58 -5.16
C GLU A 208 15.60 1.52 -6.21
N ASN A 209 14.73 1.23 -7.17
CA ASN A 209 15.01 0.39 -8.33
C ASN A 209 15.16 1.21 -9.60
N PHE A 210 14.11 1.92 -10.03
CA PHE A 210 14.08 2.51 -11.36
C PHE A 210 15.08 3.67 -11.55
N LYS A 211 15.55 4.32 -10.46
CA LYS A 211 16.59 5.36 -10.55
C LYS A 211 18.00 4.80 -10.76
N PHE A 212 18.19 3.49 -10.67
CA PHE A 212 19.48 2.84 -10.79
C PHE A 212 19.54 1.88 -11.98
N ALA A 213 20.26 2.27 -13.04
CA ALA A 213 20.34 1.51 -14.28
C ALA A 213 20.81 0.04 -14.07
N GLY A 214 21.76 -0.18 -13.14
CA GLY A 214 22.25 -1.52 -12.81
C GLY A 214 21.15 -2.41 -12.25
N ARG A 215 20.38 -1.91 -11.28
CA ARG A 215 19.25 -2.66 -10.68
C ARG A 215 18.17 -2.97 -11.72
N MET A 216 17.82 -2.00 -12.55
CA MET A 216 16.84 -2.22 -13.64
C MET A 216 17.31 -3.25 -14.66
N LYS A 217 18.60 -3.25 -15.02
CA LYS A 217 19.18 -4.29 -15.88
C LYS A 217 19.06 -5.67 -15.26
N THR A 218 19.36 -5.81 -13.97
CA THR A 218 19.24 -7.08 -13.23
C THR A 218 17.80 -7.56 -13.18
N ILE A 219 16.84 -6.67 -12.86
CA ILE A 219 15.42 -7.04 -12.81
C ILE A 219 14.90 -7.47 -14.18
N LEU A 220 15.24 -6.75 -15.25
CA LEU A 220 14.87 -7.13 -16.61
C LEU A 220 15.58 -8.39 -17.10
N SER A 221 16.82 -8.62 -16.68
CA SER A 221 17.53 -9.88 -16.95
C SER A 221 16.81 -11.07 -16.30
N TYR A 222 16.39 -10.95 -15.03
CA TYR A 222 15.58 -11.95 -14.35
C TYR A 222 14.24 -12.19 -15.08
N ALA A 223 13.54 -11.12 -15.45
CA ALA A 223 12.27 -11.22 -16.18
C ALA A 223 12.42 -11.95 -17.51
N ASN A 224 13.47 -11.63 -18.30
CA ASN A 224 13.78 -12.32 -19.55
C ASN A 224 14.18 -13.79 -19.32
N ALA A 225 14.92 -14.08 -18.26
CA ALA A 225 15.27 -15.45 -17.89
C ALA A 225 14.02 -16.26 -17.49
N CYS A 226 13.02 -15.64 -16.86
CA CYS A 226 11.72 -16.26 -16.57
C CYS A 226 10.95 -16.59 -17.84
N VAL A 227 10.97 -15.74 -18.89
CA VAL A 227 10.38 -16.09 -20.21
C VAL A 227 11.02 -17.38 -20.75
N ASN A 228 12.34 -17.49 -20.66
CA ASN A 228 13.06 -18.67 -21.16
C ASN A 228 12.76 -19.91 -20.29
N LYS A 229 12.73 -19.77 -18.98
CA LYS A 229 12.51 -20.85 -18.01
C LYS A 229 11.12 -21.46 -18.13
N TYR A 230 10.09 -20.60 -18.21
CA TYR A 230 8.70 -21.03 -18.10
C TYR A 230 7.95 -21.07 -19.44
N GLY A 231 8.50 -20.47 -20.49
CA GLY A 231 7.79 -20.35 -21.78
C GLY A 231 6.55 -19.47 -21.72
N LEU A 232 6.46 -18.60 -20.72
CA LEU A 232 5.33 -17.71 -20.48
C LEU A 232 5.70 -16.26 -20.80
N PRO A 233 4.76 -15.43 -21.30
CA PRO A 233 4.99 -14.00 -21.46
C PRO A 233 5.17 -13.34 -20.10
N VAL A 234 6.14 -12.43 -20.00
CA VAL A 234 6.28 -11.49 -18.87
C VAL A 234 5.69 -10.15 -19.30
N LYS A 235 4.61 -9.74 -18.64
CA LYS A 235 3.90 -8.48 -18.91
C LYS A 235 4.29 -7.42 -17.89
N MET A 236 5.01 -6.40 -18.36
CA MET A 236 5.44 -5.27 -17.55
C MET A 236 4.41 -4.14 -17.58
N LEU A 237 3.94 -3.71 -16.43
CA LEU A 237 3.05 -2.55 -16.31
C LEU A 237 3.79 -1.25 -16.63
N ASP A 238 3.21 -0.43 -17.51
CA ASP A 238 3.78 0.85 -17.94
C ASP A 238 3.59 1.94 -16.86
N PHE A 239 4.48 1.96 -15.88
CA PHE A 239 4.63 3.13 -15.02
C PHE A 239 5.51 4.16 -15.73
N GLY A 240 4.93 5.19 -16.31
CA GLY A 240 5.59 6.14 -17.18
C GLY A 240 6.93 6.70 -16.68
N ARG A 241 7.14 6.80 -15.35
CA ARG A 241 8.46 7.20 -14.78
C ARG A 241 9.50 6.10 -14.95
N THR A 242 9.14 4.86 -14.73
CA THR A 242 10.03 3.70 -14.87
C THR A 242 10.41 3.49 -16.31
N THR A 243 9.44 3.44 -17.21
CA THR A 243 9.65 3.22 -18.65
C THR A 243 10.43 4.35 -19.31
N LYS A 244 10.21 5.60 -18.88
CA LYS A 244 11.01 6.74 -19.31
C LYS A 244 12.49 6.54 -18.97
N LEU A 245 12.82 6.17 -17.73
CA LEU A 245 14.21 5.96 -17.31
C LEU A 245 14.86 4.73 -17.97
N ILE A 246 14.11 3.65 -18.18
CA ILE A 246 14.57 2.49 -18.96
C ILE A 246 15.05 2.94 -20.34
N LYS A 247 14.26 3.77 -21.04
CA LYS A 247 14.62 4.34 -22.35
C LYS A 247 15.85 5.25 -22.27
N GLU A 248 15.90 6.14 -21.26
CA GLU A 248 17.03 7.05 -21.06
C GLU A 248 18.34 6.30 -20.76
N TYR A 249 18.27 5.18 -20.06
CA TYR A 249 19.42 4.30 -19.79
C TYR A 249 19.82 3.43 -20.99
N GLY A 250 19.04 3.42 -22.06
CA GLY A 250 19.27 2.55 -23.20
C GLY A 250 19.15 1.06 -22.86
N ILE A 251 18.28 0.70 -21.91
CA ILE A 251 18.06 -0.69 -21.51
C ILE A 251 17.01 -1.31 -22.45
N ASP A 252 17.35 -2.45 -23.05
CA ASP A 252 16.43 -3.22 -23.87
C ASP A 252 15.50 -4.06 -22.97
N LEU A 253 14.21 -4.06 -23.27
CA LEU A 253 13.21 -4.91 -22.61
C LEU A 253 13.37 -6.40 -22.99
N GLY A 254 14.02 -6.69 -24.13
CA GLY A 254 14.17 -8.06 -24.64
C GLY A 254 12.82 -8.68 -24.99
N LYS A 255 12.47 -9.79 -24.32
CA LYS A 255 11.21 -10.52 -24.51
C LYS A 255 10.07 -10.06 -23.58
N VAL A 256 10.33 -9.05 -22.73
CA VAL A 256 9.32 -8.50 -21.83
C VAL A 256 8.34 -7.63 -22.58
N GLU A 257 7.06 -7.90 -22.45
CA GLU A 257 5.97 -7.17 -23.08
C GLU A 257 5.52 -6.00 -22.21
N LEU A 258 5.58 -4.77 -22.73
CA LEU A 258 5.06 -3.60 -22.05
C LEU A 258 3.54 -3.51 -22.25
N VAL A 259 2.78 -3.41 -21.15
CA VAL A 259 1.31 -3.30 -21.18
C VAL A 259 0.85 -2.07 -20.38
N SER A 260 -0.27 -1.49 -20.78
CA SER A 260 -0.86 -0.34 -20.09
C SER A 260 -1.22 -0.69 -18.63
N LEU A 261 -1.26 0.34 -17.78
CA LEU A 261 -1.80 0.20 -16.43
C LEU A 261 -3.25 -0.28 -16.49
N MET A 262 -3.60 -1.17 -15.57
CA MET A 262 -4.91 -1.79 -15.47
C MET A 262 -5.80 -1.05 -14.47
N ALA A 263 -7.11 -1.09 -14.67
CA ALA A 263 -8.09 -0.78 -13.63
C ALA A 263 -7.93 -1.76 -12.45
N TYR A 264 -8.41 -1.41 -11.24
CA TYR A 264 -8.11 -2.23 -10.05
C TYR A 264 -8.65 -3.66 -10.15
N LYS A 265 -9.89 -3.80 -10.58
CA LYS A 265 -10.51 -5.14 -10.78
C LYS A 265 -9.77 -5.95 -11.85
N GLU A 266 -9.37 -5.33 -12.95
CA GLU A 266 -8.61 -5.98 -14.03
C GLU A 266 -7.22 -6.43 -13.53
N TYR A 267 -6.57 -5.58 -12.72
CA TYR A 267 -5.31 -5.93 -12.07
C TYR A 267 -5.45 -7.15 -11.15
N LEU A 268 -6.49 -7.19 -10.30
CA LEU A 268 -6.72 -8.33 -9.41
C LEU A 268 -7.05 -9.62 -10.19
N ASP A 269 -7.79 -9.52 -11.31
CA ASP A 269 -8.01 -10.68 -12.20
C ASP A 269 -6.70 -11.18 -12.81
N ALA A 270 -5.85 -10.26 -13.27
CA ALA A 270 -4.52 -10.60 -13.77
C ALA A 270 -3.63 -11.22 -12.69
N VAL A 271 -3.67 -10.70 -11.47
CA VAL A 271 -3.00 -11.27 -10.28
C VAL A 271 -3.45 -12.69 -10.01
N TYR A 272 -4.75 -12.94 -10.04
CA TYR A 272 -5.29 -14.30 -9.84
C TYR A 272 -4.81 -15.27 -10.90
N HIS A 273 -4.76 -14.85 -12.15
CA HIS A 273 -4.47 -15.72 -13.29
C HIS A 273 -2.98 -15.80 -13.64
N CYS A 274 -2.12 -14.93 -13.15
CA CYS A 274 -0.69 -15.06 -13.40
C CYS A 274 -0.09 -16.23 -12.62
N ARG A 275 1.06 -16.72 -13.06
CA ARG A 275 1.81 -17.77 -12.36
C ARG A 275 2.42 -17.21 -11.07
N PHE A 276 3.04 -16.05 -11.17
CA PHE A 276 3.58 -15.27 -10.05
C PHE A 276 3.79 -13.82 -10.49
N ILE A 277 4.10 -12.96 -9.52
CA ILE A 277 4.39 -11.55 -9.75
C ILE A 277 5.84 -11.26 -9.41
N ILE A 278 6.49 -10.42 -10.21
CA ILE A 278 7.74 -9.76 -9.88
C ILE A 278 7.38 -8.32 -9.55
N SER A 279 7.45 -7.92 -8.28
CA SER A 279 7.02 -6.58 -7.89
C SER A 279 7.86 -5.99 -6.75
N ASP A 280 8.15 -4.69 -6.86
CA ASP A 280 8.76 -3.89 -5.78
C ASP A 280 7.71 -3.13 -4.94
N SER A 281 6.43 -3.32 -5.22
CA SER A 281 5.33 -2.73 -4.46
C SER A 281 5.19 -3.37 -3.08
N GLY A 282 4.90 -2.55 -2.06
CA GLY A 282 4.55 -3.07 -0.75
C GLY A 282 3.21 -3.84 -0.76
N THR A 283 2.17 -3.27 -1.37
CA THR A 283 0.84 -3.90 -1.48
C THR A 283 0.86 -5.17 -2.30
N ALA A 284 1.76 -5.30 -3.26
CA ALA A 284 1.93 -6.54 -4.02
C ALA A 284 2.49 -7.71 -3.18
N GLN A 285 2.89 -7.49 -1.93
CA GLN A 285 3.20 -8.55 -0.98
C GLN A 285 1.97 -8.99 -0.16
N GLU A 286 0.85 -8.31 -0.28
CA GLU A 286 -0.40 -8.50 0.48
C GLU A 286 -1.53 -9.02 -0.42
N GLU A 287 -1.91 -8.23 -1.43
CA GLU A 287 -3.02 -8.56 -2.35
C GLU A 287 -2.85 -9.94 -3.03
N PRO A 288 -1.71 -10.27 -3.65
CA PRO A 288 -1.56 -11.57 -4.32
C PRO A 288 -1.65 -12.76 -3.37
N ALA A 289 -1.28 -12.59 -2.10
CA ALA A 289 -1.41 -13.64 -1.09
C ALA A 289 -2.88 -14.07 -0.92
N MET A 290 -3.83 -13.13 -0.95
CA MET A 290 -5.27 -13.41 -0.91
C MET A 290 -5.74 -14.26 -2.09
N PHE A 291 -5.04 -14.19 -3.20
CA PHE A 291 -5.34 -14.98 -4.41
C PHE A 291 -4.48 -16.25 -4.52
N GLY A 292 -3.63 -16.56 -3.53
CA GLY A 292 -2.69 -17.66 -3.58
C GLY A 292 -1.69 -17.54 -4.74
N THR A 293 -1.26 -16.31 -5.04
CA THR A 293 -0.29 -16.01 -6.09
C THR A 293 1.02 -15.57 -5.45
N PRO A 294 2.13 -16.28 -5.68
CA PRO A 294 3.42 -15.98 -5.07
C PRO A 294 4.03 -14.71 -5.67
N VAL A 295 4.84 -14.01 -4.88
CA VAL A 295 5.48 -12.75 -5.27
C VAL A 295 6.99 -12.83 -5.11
N VAL A 296 7.72 -12.51 -6.18
CA VAL A 296 9.17 -12.31 -6.17
C VAL A 296 9.45 -10.82 -6.04
N VAL A 297 10.11 -10.44 -4.97
CA VAL A 297 10.32 -9.03 -4.58
C VAL A 297 11.76 -8.61 -4.90
N PRO A 298 12.00 -7.82 -5.95
CA PRO A 298 13.35 -7.38 -6.35
C PRO A 298 13.82 -6.19 -5.48
N ARG A 299 13.94 -6.44 -4.17
CA ARG A 299 14.37 -5.44 -3.16
C ARG A 299 15.34 -6.07 -2.17
N ASP A 300 16.11 -5.24 -1.49
CA ASP A 300 17.07 -5.66 -0.46
C ASP A 300 16.41 -5.70 0.95
N PHE A 301 15.25 -5.09 1.09
CA PHE A 301 14.52 -4.95 2.34
C PHE A 301 13.00 -4.99 2.08
N THR A 302 12.24 -5.26 3.11
CA THR A 302 10.78 -5.15 3.07
C THR A 302 10.25 -4.67 4.41
N GLU A 303 9.18 -3.90 4.37
CA GLU A 303 8.38 -3.51 5.54
C GLU A 303 7.33 -4.58 5.90
N ARG A 304 7.32 -5.70 5.18
CA ARG A 304 6.39 -6.83 5.35
C ARG A 304 7.14 -8.17 5.55
N PRO A 305 7.97 -8.28 6.60
CA PRO A 305 8.73 -9.51 6.85
C PRO A 305 7.83 -10.74 7.05
N GLN A 306 6.58 -10.53 7.49
CA GLN A 306 5.59 -11.59 7.67
C GLN A 306 5.25 -12.28 6.34
N SER A 307 5.14 -11.52 5.24
CA SER A 307 4.89 -12.07 3.91
C SER A 307 5.97 -13.07 3.49
N VAL A 308 7.23 -12.76 3.81
CA VAL A 308 8.37 -13.64 3.53
C VAL A 308 8.35 -14.86 4.45
N ALA A 309 8.14 -14.66 5.76
CA ALA A 309 8.08 -15.74 6.75
C ALA A 309 6.92 -16.72 6.48
N ALA A 310 5.83 -16.21 5.93
CA ALA A 310 4.63 -16.96 5.58
C ALA A 310 4.67 -17.58 4.16
N ASN A 311 5.82 -17.56 3.50
CA ASN A 311 6.02 -18.06 2.12
C ASN A 311 5.10 -17.41 1.07
N CYS A 312 4.60 -16.21 1.31
CA CYS A 312 3.84 -15.44 0.31
C CYS A 312 4.75 -14.65 -0.63
N SER A 313 5.97 -14.30 -0.16
CA SER A 313 6.96 -13.54 -0.93
C SER A 313 8.35 -14.16 -0.85
N PHE A 314 9.12 -14.00 -1.92
CA PHE A 314 10.55 -14.33 -2.00
C PHE A 314 11.36 -13.06 -2.27
N MET A 315 12.36 -12.76 -1.43
CA MET A 315 13.24 -11.61 -1.64
C MET A 315 14.30 -11.94 -2.70
N LEU A 316 14.13 -11.37 -3.89
CA LEU A 316 15.15 -11.38 -4.94
C LEU A 316 16.11 -10.22 -4.65
N ASN A 317 17.10 -10.47 -3.82
CA ASN A 317 18.05 -9.45 -3.43
C ASN A 317 18.90 -9.01 -4.64
N VAL A 318 18.74 -7.78 -5.08
CA VAL A 318 19.40 -7.19 -6.26
C VAL A 318 20.44 -6.13 -5.87
N ASN A 319 21.09 -6.32 -4.72
CA ASN A 319 22.19 -5.44 -4.25
C ASN A 319 23.48 -5.63 -5.05
N ASP A 320 24.52 -4.84 -4.72
CA ASP A 320 25.79 -4.83 -5.43
C ASP A 320 26.63 -6.13 -5.27
N VAL A 321 26.26 -7.02 -4.33
CA VAL A 321 26.91 -8.32 -4.07
C VAL A 321 26.09 -9.47 -4.65
N PHE A 322 25.33 -9.21 -5.66
CA PHE A 322 24.36 -10.12 -6.25
C PHE A 322 25.05 -11.17 -7.14
N ASP A 323 24.76 -12.46 -6.90
CA ASP A 323 25.04 -13.57 -7.80
C ASP A 323 23.75 -13.91 -8.59
N PRO A 324 23.69 -13.57 -9.89
CA PRO A 324 22.49 -13.76 -10.68
C PRO A 324 22.06 -15.23 -10.80
N GLU A 325 23.00 -16.14 -11.05
CA GLU A 325 22.69 -17.53 -11.35
C GLU A 325 22.09 -18.23 -10.13
N GLU A 326 22.77 -18.16 -8.99
CA GLU A 326 22.30 -18.77 -7.75
C GLU A 326 20.97 -18.18 -7.27
N THR A 327 20.85 -16.86 -7.35
CA THR A 327 19.63 -16.16 -6.85
C THR A 327 18.42 -16.44 -7.75
N PHE A 328 18.61 -16.50 -9.07
CA PHE A 328 17.54 -16.85 -10.00
C PHE A 328 17.06 -18.28 -9.78
N GLU A 329 17.98 -19.24 -9.61
CA GLU A 329 17.62 -20.61 -9.34
C GLU A 329 16.87 -20.78 -8.00
N LYS A 330 17.31 -20.12 -6.93
CA LYS A 330 16.62 -20.14 -5.64
C LYS A 330 15.19 -19.62 -5.76
N SER A 331 15.01 -18.51 -6.48
CA SER A 331 13.70 -17.92 -6.72
C SER A 331 12.79 -18.87 -7.52
N TRP A 332 13.28 -19.47 -8.61
CA TRP A 332 12.51 -20.40 -9.42
C TRP A 332 12.14 -21.66 -8.64
N ASN A 333 13.07 -22.23 -7.89
CA ASN A 333 12.80 -23.39 -7.03
C ASN A 333 11.73 -23.08 -5.98
N TRP A 334 11.74 -21.88 -5.41
CA TRP A 334 10.71 -21.45 -4.48
C TRP A 334 9.33 -21.32 -5.18
N VAL A 335 9.25 -20.65 -6.33
CA VAL A 335 8.02 -20.56 -7.12
C VAL A 335 7.49 -21.93 -7.50
N ASP A 336 8.36 -22.84 -8.00
CA ASP A 336 7.99 -24.19 -8.40
C ASP A 336 7.50 -25.01 -7.20
N ASN A 337 8.08 -24.83 -6.00
CA ASN A 337 7.64 -25.48 -4.76
C ASN A 337 6.28 -24.97 -4.27
N VAL A 338 5.98 -23.69 -4.45
CA VAL A 338 4.63 -23.15 -4.18
C VAL A 338 3.63 -23.74 -5.17
N ASP A 339 3.98 -23.79 -6.46
CA ASP A 339 3.10 -24.28 -7.52
C ASP A 339 2.73 -25.76 -7.36
N ASN A 340 3.67 -26.59 -6.91
CA ASN A 340 3.46 -28.03 -6.71
C ASN A 340 2.96 -28.40 -5.31
N GLY A 341 2.74 -27.40 -4.43
CA GLY A 341 2.23 -27.59 -3.08
C GLY A 341 3.26 -28.09 -2.06
N THR A 342 4.55 -28.15 -2.40
CA THR A 342 5.62 -28.49 -1.45
C THR A 342 5.84 -27.37 -0.43
N THR A 343 5.66 -26.14 -0.86
CA THR A 343 5.65 -24.95 0.00
C THR A 343 4.23 -24.39 0.07
N THR A 344 3.68 -24.28 1.27
CA THR A 344 2.35 -23.69 1.50
C THR A 344 2.49 -22.22 1.83
N MET A 345 1.70 -21.37 1.16
CA MET A 345 1.53 -19.97 1.52
C MET A 345 0.56 -19.87 2.71
N ASP A 346 0.98 -19.25 3.79
CA ASP A 346 0.12 -18.96 4.95
C ASP A 346 -0.35 -17.51 4.88
N VAL A 347 -1.64 -17.30 4.75
CA VAL A 347 -2.24 -15.95 4.66
C VAL A 347 -2.75 -15.42 5.99
N SER A 348 -2.64 -16.21 7.06
CA SER A 348 -3.17 -15.86 8.40
C SER A 348 -2.54 -14.57 8.99
N TRP A 349 -1.33 -14.22 8.54
CA TRP A 349 -0.67 -12.99 8.96
C TRP A 349 -1.39 -11.70 8.52
N LEU A 350 -2.31 -11.79 7.57
CA LEU A 350 -3.13 -10.67 7.12
C LEU A 350 -4.30 -10.39 8.08
N GLY A 351 -4.68 -11.36 8.93
CA GLY A 351 -5.82 -11.26 9.84
C GLY A 351 -7.11 -11.84 9.28
N ASP A 352 -8.21 -11.63 10.00
CA ASP A 352 -9.47 -12.36 9.82
C ASP A 352 -10.52 -11.64 8.95
N GLY A 353 -10.18 -10.52 8.33
CA GLY A 353 -11.10 -9.75 7.46
C GLY A 353 -12.17 -8.95 8.23
N ASN A 354 -11.90 -8.59 9.46
CA ASN A 354 -12.77 -7.75 10.31
C ASN A 354 -12.08 -6.44 10.76
N THR A 355 -11.06 -6.04 10.02
CA THR A 355 -10.20 -4.89 10.37
C THR A 355 -11.01 -3.61 10.52
N GLY A 356 -11.95 -3.34 9.61
CA GLY A 356 -12.77 -2.14 9.66
C GLY A 356 -13.64 -2.10 10.92
N ASP A 357 -14.22 -3.23 11.34
CA ASP A 357 -15.04 -3.30 12.56
C ASP A 357 -14.17 -3.06 13.80
N LEU A 358 -13.00 -3.68 13.87
CA LEU A 358 -12.05 -3.48 14.98
C LEU A 358 -11.53 -2.03 15.04
N VAL A 359 -11.29 -1.40 13.90
CA VAL A 359 -10.92 0.04 13.86
C VAL A 359 -12.04 0.89 14.42
N LEU A 360 -13.29 0.69 13.96
CA LEU A 360 -14.44 1.50 14.43
C LEU A 360 -14.74 1.29 15.91
N GLU A 361 -14.70 0.05 16.40
CA GLU A 361 -14.92 -0.27 17.80
C GLU A 361 -13.91 0.43 18.72
N ASN A 362 -12.63 0.30 18.40
CA ASN A 362 -11.56 0.90 19.21
C ASN A 362 -11.57 2.44 19.09
N LEU A 363 -11.87 2.97 17.91
CA LEU A 363 -12.02 4.41 17.69
C LEU A 363 -13.19 4.99 18.48
N HIS A 364 -14.36 4.35 18.43
CA HIS A 364 -15.51 4.73 19.23
C HIS A 364 -15.20 4.71 20.72
N SER A 365 -14.62 3.60 21.22
CA SER A 365 -14.20 3.48 22.62
C SER A 365 -13.21 4.57 23.04
N PHE A 366 -12.29 4.95 22.14
CA PHE A 366 -11.32 6.02 22.39
C PHE A 366 -11.97 7.39 22.47
N LEU A 367 -12.93 7.71 21.60
CA LEU A 367 -13.57 9.02 21.52
C LEU A 367 -14.67 9.23 22.57
N MET A 368 -15.14 8.17 23.23
CA MET A 368 -16.19 8.25 24.26
C MET A 368 -15.62 8.28 25.69
N LYS A 369 -14.31 8.19 25.85
CA LYS A 369 -13.62 8.43 27.15
C LYS A 369 -13.54 9.91 27.46
#